data_2a2931ac028d4040f76492551446c7fa
#
_entry.id   2a2931ac028d4040f76492551446c7fa
#
_cell.length_a   1.000
_cell.length_b   1.000
_cell.length_c   1.000
_cell.angle_alpha   90.00
_cell.angle_beta   90.00
_cell.angle_gamma   90.00
#
_symmetry.space_group_name_H-M   'P 1'
#
loop_
_entity.id
_entity.type
_entity.pdbx_description
1 polymer ?
#
loop_
_entity_poly.entity_id
_entity_poly.type
_entity_poly.pdbx_seq_one_letter_code
_entity_poly.pdbx_strand_id
1 'polypeptide(L)'
;YDVVLADQYAAIGEVRPGNHWDHPHQAALKVLTQGLIDLGLLKDTTVEQAIEEQAFKPFFMHRTGHWLGLDVHDVGDYKVGDAWRELEPGMALTVEPGLYVAPDNTSVDAKWRGIGIRIEDDVV
;
A
#
# COMPACT_ATOMS: atom_id res chain seq x y z
N TYR A 1 -5.14 -2.06 13.09
CA TYR A 1 -6.09 -1.16 12.42
C TYR A 1 -5.48 0.22 12.18
N ASP A 2 -5.01 0.89 13.24
CA ASP A 2 -4.51 2.28 13.18
C ASP A 2 -3.35 2.47 12.20
N VAL A 3 -2.48 1.49 12.05
CA VAL A 3 -1.40 1.50 11.04
C VAL A 3 -1.99 1.57 9.63
N VAL A 4 -2.99 0.73 9.31
CA VAL A 4 -3.62 0.70 7.97
C VAL A 4 -4.44 1.96 7.73
N LEU A 5 -5.06 2.54 8.76
CA LEU A 5 -5.77 3.81 8.65
C LEU A 5 -4.81 4.98 8.36
N ALA A 6 -3.67 5.03 9.04
CA ALA A 6 -2.64 6.05 8.80
C ALA A 6 -2.03 5.90 7.39
N ASP A 7 -1.84 4.66 6.95
CA ASP A 7 -1.39 4.29 5.62
C ASP A 7 -2.37 4.78 4.53
N GLN A 8 -3.68 4.52 4.73
CA GLN A 8 -4.75 5.00 3.85
C GLN A 8 -4.72 6.52 3.68
N TYR A 9 -4.64 7.27 4.76
CA TYR A 9 -4.56 8.73 4.70
C TYR A 9 -3.31 9.22 3.99
N ALA A 10 -2.16 8.60 4.22
CA ALA A 10 -0.91 8.96 3.54
C ALA A 10 -1.00 8.71 2.03
N ALA A 11 -1.57 7.57 1.63
CA ALA A 11 -1.76 7.23 0.22
C ALA A 11 -2.75 8.17 -0.48
N ILE A 12 -3.91 8.44 0.13
CA ILE A 12 -4.91 9.39 -0.42
C ILE A 12 -4.31 10.79 -0.58
N GLY A 13 -3.48 11.25 0.36
CA GLY A 13 -2.82 12.55 0.29
C GLY A 13 -1.91 12.73 -0.93
N GLU A 14 -1.46 11.64 -1.54
CA GLU A 14 -0.65 11.66 -2.76
C GLU A 14 -1.48 11.51 -4.04
N VAL A 15 -2.79 11.21 -3.96
CA VAL A 15 -3.68 11.18 -5.13
C VAL A 15 -4.07 12.62 -5.50
N ARG A 16 -3.26 13.23 -6.36
CA ARG A 16 -3.47 14.62 -6.81
C ARG A 16 -2.85 14.84 -8.19
N PRO A 17 -3.38 15.76 -8.99
CA PRO A 17 -2.79 16.14 -10.27
C PRO A 17 -1.32 16.53 -10.12
N GLY A 18 -0.48 16.10 -11.07
CA GLY A 18 0.96 16.34 -11.07
C GLY A 18 1.79 15.28 -10.32
N ASN A 19 1.16 14.46 -9.46
CA ASN A 19 1.79 13.23 -8.99
C ASN A 19 1.59 12.11 -10.02
N HIS A 20 2.39 11.06 -9.93
CA HIS A 20 2.22 9.90 -10.79
C HIS A 20 1.67 8.69 -10.00
N TRP A 21 1.23 7.68 -10.74
CA TRP A 21 0.58 6.47 -10.22
C TRP A 21 1.29 5.80 -9.04
N ASP A 22 2.61 5.87 -8.98
CA ASP A 22 3.37 5.19 -7.93
C ASP A 22 3.49 5.98 -6.61
N HIS A 23 3.23 7.29 -6.61
CA HIS A 23 3.34 8.12 -5.41
C HIS A 23 2.48 7.64 -4.24
N PRO A 24 1.17 7.34 -4.42
CA PRO A 24 0.34 6.79 -3.34
C PRO A 24 0.91 5.48 -2.79
N HIS A 25 1.40 4.60 -3.66
CA HIS A 25 2.00 3.33 -3.23
C HIS A 25 3.30 3.53 -2.44
N GLN A 26 4.15 4.46 -2.83
CA GLN A 26 5.38 4.78 -2.10
C GLN A 26 5.10 5.41 -0.72
N ALA A 27 4.07 6.25 -0.63
CA ALA A 27 3.63 6.81 0.65
C ALA A 27 3.10 5.70 1.57
N ALA A 28 2.25 4.82 1.04
CA ALA A 28 1.72 3.65 1.73
C ALA A 28 2.85 2.76 2.27
N LEU A 29 3.80 2.37 1.44
CA LEU A 29 4.92 1.51 1.84
C LEU A 29 5.72 2.06 3.02
N LYS A 30 5.93 3.38 3.07
CA LYS A 30 6.68 4.00 4.17
C LYS A 30 5.94 3.89 5.50
N VAL A 31 4.66 4.24 5.51
CA VAL A 31 3.84 4.22 6.73
C VAL A 31 3.63 2.79 7.21
N LEU A 32 3.28 1.87 6.31
CA LEU A 32 3.07 0.47 6.63
C LEU A 32 4.34 -0.19 7.15
N THR A 33 5.49 0.05 6.51
CA THR A 33 6.77 -0.52 6.93
C THR A 33 7.18 0.01 8.30
N GLN A 34 7.02 1.32 8.57
CA GLN A 34 7.24 1.87 9.91
C GLN A 34 6.32 1.20 10.93
N GLY A 35 5.03 1.04 10.63
CA GLY A 35 4.09 0.36 11.51
C GLY A 35 4.47 -1.11 11.79
N LEU A 36 4.98 -1.84 10.81
CA LEU A 36 5.47 -3.21 10.99
C LEU A 36 6.68 -3.26 11.95
N ILE A 37 7.57 -2.27 11.88
CA ILE A 37 8.71 -2.14 12.79
C ILE A 37 8.22 -1.79 14.20
N ASP A 38 7.34 -0.81 14.35
CA ASP A 38 6.80 -0.37 15.64
C ASP A 38 6.02 -1.47 16.36
N LEU A 39 5.33 -2.34 15.61
CA LEU A 39 4.63 -3.52 16.12
C LEU A 39 5.57 -4.71 16.42
N GLY A 40 6.85 -4.62 16.07
CA GLY A 40 7.83 -5.69 16.23
C GLY A 40 7.64 -6.87 15.28
N LEU A 41 6.91 -6.66 14.17
CA LEU A 41 6.73 -7.65 13.09
C LEU A 41 7.94 -7.69 12.16
N LEU A 42 8.61 -6.55 11.96
CA LEU A 42 9.94 -6.44 11.38
C LEU A 42 10.93 -6.01 12.45
N LYS A 43 12.11 -6.64 12.50
CA LYS A 43 13.13 -6.41 13.52
C LYS A 43 14.49 -6.16 12.88
N ASP A 44 15.35 -5.45 13.60
CA ASP A 44 16.75 -5.22 13.23
C ASP A 44 16.91 -4.59 11.82
N THR A 45 15.99 -3.68 11.43
CA THR A 45 15.98 -3.01 10.13
C THR A 45 15.49 -1.57 10.25
N THR A 46 15.77 -0.76 9.24
CA THR A 46 15.16 0.56 9.04
C THR A 46 14.06 0.50 7.98
N VAL A 47 13.24 1.55 7.86
CA VAL A 47 12.19 1.64 6.83
C VAL A 47 12.80 1.53 5.44
N GLU A 48 13.88 2.28 5.19
CA GLU A 48 14.56 2.32 3.90
C GLU A 48 15.10 0.93 3.52
N GLN A 49 15.79 0.28 4.46
CA GLN A 49 16.34 -1.06 4.24
C GLN A 49 15.23 -2.09 4.02
N ALA A 50 14.19 -2.07 4.83
CA ALA A 50 13.06 -3.00 4.70
C ALA A 50 12.31 -2.83 3.37
N ILE A 51 12.21 -1.60 2.84
CA ILE A 51 11.63 -1.33 1.52
C ILE A 51 12.57 -1.83 0.41
N GLU A 52 13.86 -1.54 0.48
CA GLU A 52 14.85 -1.99 -0.49
C GLU A 52 14.94 -3.52 -0.58
N GLU A 53 14.98 -4.19 0.56
CA GLU A 53 14.99 -5.65 0.66
C GLU A 53 13.62 -6.30 0.48
N GLN A 54 12.57 -5.50 0.35
CA GLN A 54 11.17 -5.95 0.22
C GLN A 54 10.68 -6.81 1.40
N ALA A 55 11.21 -6.56 2.59
CA ALA A 55 10.87 -7.30 3.81
C ALA A 55 9.39 -7.14 4.23
N PHE A 56 8.70 -6.12 3.73
CA PHE A 56 7.27 -5.90 3.93
C PHE A 56 6.38 -6.90 3.17
N LYS A 57 6.87 -7.53 2.09
CA LYS A 57 6.06 -8.38 1.19
C LYS A 57 5.28 -9.51 1.86
N PRO A 58 5.77 -10.19 2.89
CA PRO A 58 4.97 -11.18 3.61
C PRO A 58 3.72 -10.62 4.30
N PHE A 59 3.67 -9.29 4.50
CA PHE A 59 2.60 -8.58 5.19
C PHE A 59 1.76 -7.69 4.26
N PHE A 60 2.31 -7.28 3.12
CA PHE A 60 1.65 -6.48 2.11
C PHE A 60 2.17 -6.87 0.72
N MET A 61 1.40 -7.70 0.01
CA MET A 61 1.84 -8.39 -1.20
C MET A 61 1.21 -7.85 -2.50
N HIS A 62 0.39 -6.81 -2.42
CA HIS A 62 -0.29 -6.22 -3.59
C HIS A 62 0.01 -4.72 -3.73
N ARG A 63 -0.46 -4.12 -4.81
CA ARG A 63 -0.39 -2.67 -5.02
C ARG A 63 -1.47 -1.97 -4.20
N THR A 64 -1.33 -0.64 -4.06
CA THR A 64 -2.22 0.18 -3.23
C THR A 64 -3.51 0.57 -3.94
N GLY A 65 -3.66 0.30 -5.24
CA GLY A 65 -4.88 0.65 -5.96
C GLY A 65 -4.88 0.19 -7.41
N HIS A 66 -6.02 0.43 -8.06
CA HIS A 66 -6.26 0.17 -9.48
C HIS A 66 -7.21 1.22 -10.08
N TRP A 67 -7.27 1.29 -11.41
CA TRP A 67 -8.29 2.11 -12.08
C TRP A 67 -9.69 1.57 -11.78
N LEU A 68 -10.63 2.49 -11.59
CA LEU A 68 -12.03 2.23 -11.36
C LEU A 68 -12.85 2.93 -12.47
N GLY A 69 -13.77 2.21 -13.11
CA GLY A 69 -14.60 2.73 -14.18
C GLY A 69 -15.84 1.89 -14.42
N LEU A 70 -16.13 1.51 -15.66
CA LEU A 70 -17.24 0.61 -15.98
C LEU A 70 -17.06 -0.76 -15.35
N ASP A 71 -15.82 -1.22 -15.28
CA ASP A 71 -15.44 -2.40 -14.51
C ASP A 71 -14.71 -1.98 -13.21
N VAL A 72 -14.89 -2.79 -12.16
CA VAL A 72 -14.26 -2.52 -10.85
C VAL A 72 -12.73 -2.51 -10.97
N HIS A 73 -12.16 -3.44 -11.71
CA HIS A 73 -10.77 -3.42 -12.17
C HIS A 73 -10.76 -2.97 -13.62
N ASP A 74 -10.84 -1.67 -13.83
CA ASP A 74 -11.00 -1.15 -15.17
C ASP A 74 -9.69 -1.15 -15.96
N VAL A 75 -9.82 -1.12 -17.28
CA VAL A 75 -8.69 -1.03 -18.19
C VAL A 75 -8.07 0.37 -18.11
N GLY A 76 -6.76 0.43 -18.25
CA GLY A 76 -6.03 1.70 -18.27
C GLY A 76 -4.53 1.48 -18.19
N ASP A 77 -3.79 2.45 -18.68
CA ASP A 77 -2.34 2.41 -18.65
C ASP A 77 -1.85 2.95 -17.28
N TYR A 78 -1.14 2.13 -16.53
CA TYR A 78 -0.42 2.52 -15.32
C TYR A 78 0.92 3.20 -15.64
N LYS A 79 1.44 2.96 -16.84
CA LYS A 79 2.66 3.55 -17.36
C LYS A 79 2.46 4.07 -18.77
N VAL A 80 3.22 5.10 -19.12
CA VAL A 80 3.37 5.62 -20.48
C VAL A 80 4.84 5.44 -20.86
N GLY A 81 5.11 4.46 -21.73
CA GLY A 81 6.47 3.95 -21.93
C GLY A 81 7.02 3.34 -20.63
N ASP A 82 8.19 3.78 -20.19
CA ASP A 82 8.82 3.31 -18.95
C ASP A 82 8.46 4.15 -17.71
N ALA A 83 7.79 5.29 -17.90
CA ALA A 83 7.42 6.19 -16.80
C ALA A 83 6.03 5.86 -16.23
N TRP A 84 5.88 6.04 -14.92
CA TRP A 84 4.56 5.98 -14.29
C TRP A 84 3.66 7.08 -14.83
N ARG A 85 2.38 6.73 -15.12
CA ARG A 85 1.39 7.66 -15.61
C ARG A 85 1.15 8.79 -14.61
N GLU A 86 1.15 10.02 -15.07
CA GLU A 86 0.77 11.19 -14.28
C GLU A 86 -0.74 11.16 -14.01
N LEU A 87 -1.14 11.54 -12.79
CA LEU A 87 -2.52 11.66 -12.39
C LEU A 87 -3.10 12.98 -12.90
N GLU A 88 -4.25 12.92 -13.53
CA GLU A 88 -4.97 14.07 -14.10
C GLU A 88 -6.35 14.21 -13.45
N PRO A 89 -6.93 15.44 -13.42
CA PRO A 89 -8.27 15.64 -12.89
C PRO A 89 -9.31 14.77 -13.59
N GLY A 90 -10.19 14.11 -12.81
CA GLY A 90 -11.25 13.24 -13.32
C GLY A 90 -10.85 11.79 -13.48
N MET A 91 -9.62 11.41 -13.15
CA MET A 91 -9.24 10.01 -13.04
C MET A 91 -9.83 9.41 -11.76
N ALA A 92 -10.49 8.25 -11.88
CA ALA A 92 -11.02 7.50 -10.76
C ALA A 92 -10.15 6.26 -10.48
N LEU A 93 -9.76 6.08 -9.22
CA LEU A 93 -8.94 4.97 -8.77
C LEU A 93 -9.29 4.56 -7.35
N THR A 94 -8.98 3.31 -6.99
CA THR A 94 -9.04 2.86 -5.60
C THR A 94 -7.75 3.19 -4.85
N VAL A 95 -7.87 3.41 -3.54
CA VAL A 95 -6.75 3.43 -2.59
C VAL A 95 -7.07 2.43 -1.50
N GLU A 96 -6.35 1.31 -1.48
CA GLU A 96 -6.71 0.12 -0.71
C GLU A 96 -5.50 -0.58 -0.06
N PRO A 97 -4.68 0.14 0.72
CA PRO A 97 -3.60 -0.51 1.44
C PRO A 97 -4.13 -1.53 2.45
N GLY A 98 -3.27 -2.47 2.83
CA GLY A 98 -3.63 -3.48 3.80
C GLY A 98 -2.42 -4.08 4.50
N LEU A 99 -2.69 -4.72 5.63
CA LEU A 99 -1.71 -5.47 6.40
C LEU A 99 -2.27 -6.84 6.71
N TYR A 100 -1.52 -7.88 6.40
CA TYR A 100 -1.93 -9.26 6.55
C TYR A 100 -0.85 -10.09 7.23
N VAL A 101 -1.25 -10.89 8.21
CA VAL A 101 -0.35 -11.84 8.86
C VAL A 101 -0.89 -13.25 8.62
N ALA A 102 -0.21 -14.00 7.78
CA ALA A 102 -0.63 -15.36 7.45
C ALA A 102 -0.75 -16.24 8.72
N PRO A 103 -1.77 -17.12 8.81
CA PRO A 103 -1.97 -17.98 10.00
C PRO A 103 -0.79 -18.89 10.29
N ASP A 104 -0.05 -19.28 9.28
CA ASP A 104 1.12 -20.16 9.32
C ASP A 104 2.45 -19.42 9.42
N ASN A 105 2.44 -18.09 9.49
CA ASN A 105 3.66 -17.30 9.65
C ASN A 105 4.26 -17.48 11.04
N THR A 106 5.29 -18.33 11.13
CA THR A 106 5.99 -18.63 12.38
C THR A 106 7.09 -17.65 12.74
N SER A 107 7.39 -16.69 11.85
CA SER A 107 8.39 -15.64 12.11
C SER A 107 7.91 -14.55 13.08
N VAL A 108 6.59 -14.52 13.35
CA VAL A 108 5.95 -13.55 14.23
C VAL A 108 5.22 -14.22 15.39
N ASP A 109 4.94 -13.44 16.42
CA ASP A 109 4.18 -13.89 17.60
C ASP A 109 2.81 -14.45 17.19
N ALA A 110 2.38 -15.52 17.84
CA ALA A 110 1.11 -16.21 17.55
C ALA A 110 -0.11 -15.28 17.65
N LYS A 111 -0.04 -14.25 18.53
CA LYS A 111 -1.12 -13.26 18.71
C LYS A 111 -1.44 -12.45 17.44
N TRP A 112 -0.52 -12.35 16.49
CA TRP A 112 -0.67 -11.61 15.24
C TRP A 112 -1.22 -12.46 14.10
N ARG A 113 -1.08 -13.79 14.17
CA ARG A 113 -1.38 -14.70 13.07
C ARG A 113 -2.88 -14.73 12.74
N GLY A 114 -3.17 -14.73 11.45
CA GLY A 114 -4.55 -14.72 10.94
C GLY A 114 -5.22 -13.37 10.97
N ILE A 115 -4.53 -12.28 11.35
CA ILE A 115 -5.05 -10.93 11.27
C ILE A 115 -4.84 -10.38 9.86
N GLY A 116 -5.93 -9.88 9.24
CA GLY A 116 -5.88 -9.17 7.98
C GLY A 116 -6.78 -7.95 8.06
N ILE A 117 -6.26 -6.79 7.66
CA ILE A 117 -6.98 -5.51 7.63
C ILE A 117 -6.70 -4.84 6.30
N ARG A 118 -7.76 -4.42 5.61
CA ARG A 118 -7.72 -3.54 4.45
C ARG A 118 -8.71 -2.39 4.68
N ILE A 119 -8.31 -1.19 4.32
CA ILE A 119 -9.18 -0.02 4.26
C ILE A 119 -9.14 0.48 2.83
N GLU A 120 -10.30 0.74 2.24
CA GLU A 120 -10.42 1.09 0.83
C GLU A 120 -11.35 2.27 0.65
N ASP A 121 -10.92 3.22 -0.16
CA ASP A 121 -11.70 4.36 -0.64
C ASP A 121 -11.53 4.52 -2.15
N ASP A 122 -12.58 5.02 -2.81
CA ASP A 122 -12.54 5.47 -4.19
C ASP A 122 -12.22 6.96 -4.22
N VAL A 123 -11.28 7.35 -5.05
CA VAL A 123 -10.80 8.73 -5.17
C VAL A 123 -10.93 9.21 -6.61
N VAL A 124 -11.42 10.45 -6.78
CA VAL A 124 -11.56 11.11 -8.10
C VAL A 124 -10.86 12.46 -8.08
#